data_161296e7e1dddad44d9540e11ddd089b
#
_entry.id   161296e7e1dddad44d9540e11ddd089b
#
_cell.length_a   1.000
_cell.length_b   1.000
_cell.length_c   1.000
_cell.angle_alpha   90.00
_cell.angle_beta   90.00
_cell.angle_gamma   90.00
#
_symmetry.space_group_name_H-M   'P 1'
#
loop_
_entity.id
_entity.type
_entity.pdbx_description
1 polymer ?
#
loop_
_entity_poly.entity_id
_entity_poly.type
_entity_poly.pdbx_seq_one_letter_code
_entity_poly.pdbx_strand_id
1 'polypeptide(L)'
;MAKKIQAYVKLQVPAGKANPSPPIGPALGQQGVNIMEFCKQFNAKTQKMEAGMPIPVVITVSQDRSFTFITKTPPNTYFLKKAAGIESGAKTVGTQIVGKVTKKQVEEIAKQKMPDLNCDSIESAMAQIIGSARSMGLQVVE
;
A
#
# COMPACT_ATOMS: atom_id res chain seq x y z
N MET A 1 -23.72 19.92 2.40
CA MET A 1 -22.86 20.73 1.54
C MET A 1 -21.52 20.07 1.37
N ALA A 2 -20.99 20.08 0.15
CA ALA A 2 -19.66 19.56 -0.09
C ALA A 2 -18.62 20.51 0.53
N LYS A 3 -17.77 20.00 1.39
CA LYS A 3 -16.67 20.76 1.98
C LYS A 3 -15.58 20.98 0.93
N LYS A 4 -15.01 22.18 0.91
CA LYS A 4 -13.90 22.45 0.00
C LYS A 4 -12.67 21.66 0.46
N ILE A 5 -12.07 20.93 -0.47
CA ILE A 5 -10.89 20.12 -0.22
C ILE A 5 -9.67 21.05 -0.25
N GLN A 6 -8.88 21.03 0.82
CA GLN A 6 -7.65 21.80 0.90
C GLN A 6 -6.47 21.04 0.30
N ALA A 7 -6.35 19.77 0.64
CA ALA A 7 -5.22 18.94 0.21
C ALA A 7 -5.53 17.46 0.29
N TYR A 8 -4.75 16.68 -0.45
CA TYR A 8 -4.72 15.24 -0.34
C TYR A 8 -3.39 14.82 0.24
N VAL A 9 -3.41 13.91 1.21
CA VAL A 9 -2.20 13.33 1.79
C VAL A 9 -2.21 11.84 1.51
N LYS A 10 -1.14 11.33 0.90
CA LYS A 10 -0.98 9.91 0.60
C LYS A 10 0.14 9.35 1.45
N LEU A 11 -0.15 8.32 2.22
CA LEU A 11 0.78 7.69 3.15
C LEU A 11 0.70 6.19 3.07
N GLN A 12 1.77 5.51 3.49
CA GLN A 12 1.75 4.08 3.78
C GLN A 12 1.94 3.91 5.28
N VAL A 13 0.98 3.27 5.93
CA VAL A 13 0.96 3.12 7.39
C VAL A 13 0.84 1.64 7.74
N PRO A 14 1.67 1.11 8.66
CA PRO A 14 1.51 -0.27 9.12
C PRO A 14 0.15 -0.49 9.78
N ALA A 15 -0.53 -1.56 9.40
CA ALA A 15 -1.86 -1.89 9.93
C ALA A 15 -1.81 -2.06 11.45
N GLY A 16 -2.73 -1.40 12.15
CA GLY A 16 -2.84 -1.47 13.60
C GLY A 16 -1.72 -0.80 14.38
N LYS A 17 -0.76 -0.16 13.70
CA LYS A 17 0.42 0.45 14.33
C LYS A 17 0.62 1.92 13.93
N ALA A 18 -0.46 2.63 13.63
CA ALA A 18 -0.35 4.05 13.34
C ALA A 18 0.04 4.83 14.60
N ASN A 19 1.09 5.61 14.51
CA ASN A 19 1.57 6.44 15.60
C ASN A 19 1.86 7.87 15.10
N PRO A 20 1.91 8.88 15.98
CA PRO A 20 2.21 10.25 15.57
C PRO A 20 3.68 10.48 15.16
N SER A 21 4.52 9.45 15.22
CA SER A 21 5.92 9.55 14.76
C SER A 21 6.00 9.59 13.23
N PRO A 22 7.15 10.02 12.65
CA PRO A 22 7.31 9.99 11.20
C PRO A 22 7.04 8.61 10.60
N PRO A 23 6.42 8.54 9.38
CA PRO A 23 6.11 9.65 8.46
C PRO A 23 4.74 10.31 8.67
N ILE A 24 3.93 9.83 9.61
CA ILE A 24 2.54 10.28 9.79
C ILE A 24 2.47 11.69 10.39
N GLY A 25 3.22 11.94 11.46
CA GLY A 25 3.19 13.19 12.18
C GLY A 25 3.47 14.41 11.29
N PRO A 26 4.65 14.47 10.63
CA PRO A 26 4.98 15.61 9.78
C PRO A 26 4.01 15.82 8.62
N ALA A 27 3.56 14.74 7.97
CA ALA A 27 2.67 14.83 6.82
C ALA A 27 1.31 15.40 7.20
N LEU A 28 0.72 14.95 8.30
CA LEU A 28 -0.58 15.45 8.77
C LEU A 28 -0.44 16.80 9.49
N GLY A 29 0.64 17.01 10.20
CA GLY A 29 0.92 18.26 10.90
C GLY A 29 0.99 19.46 9.97
N GLN A 30 1.58 19.29 8.79
CA GLN A 30 1.63 20.34 7.77
C GLN A 30 0.24 20.78 7.32
N GLN A 31 -0.73 19.89 7.34
CA GLN A 31 -2.09 20.17 6.92
C GLN A 31 -2.99 20.59 8.09
N GLY A 32 -2.48 20.58 9.31
CA GLY A 32 -3.24 20.96 10.50
C GLY A 32 -4.28 19.94 10.94
N VAL A 33 -4.12 18.69 10.55
CA VAL A 33 -5.03 17.59 10.88
C VAL A 33 -4.69 17.03 12.27
N ASN A 34 -5.72 16.59 13.01
CA ASN A 34 -5.53 15.93 14.29
C ASN A 34 -4.95 14.53 14.10
N ILE A 35 -3.65 14.42 14.37
CA ILE A 35 -2.87 13.19 14.17
C ILE A 35 -3.38 12.05 15.05
N MET A 36 -3.67 12.34 16.31
CA MET A 36 -4.12 11.33 17.28
C MET A 36 -5.46 10.71 16.88
N GLU A 37 -6.37 11.55 16.40
CA GLU A 37 -7.67 11.09 15.94
C GLU A 37 -7.53 10.20 14.70
N PHE A 38 -6.69 10.59 13.76
CA PHE A 38 -6.38 9.78 12.59
C PHE A 38 -5.83 8.40 12.98
N CYS A 39 -4.82 8.38 13.85
CA CYS A 39 -4.20 7.14 14.32
C CYS A 39 -5.23 6.22 14.97
N LYS A 40 -6.10 6.77 15.80
CA LYS A 40 -7.14 6.03 16.51
C LYS A 40 -8.15 5.41 15.53
N GLN A 41 -8.64 6.19 14.58
CA GLN A 41 -9.60 5.72 13.58
C GLN A 41 -8.96 4.69 12.64
N PHE A 42 -7.72 4.94 12.22
CA PHE A 42 -6.99 4.02 11.35
C PHE A 42 -6.74 2.68 12.04
N ASN A 43 -6.25 2.71 13.28
CA ASN A 43 -6.01 1.49 14.04
C ASN A 43 -7.30 0.68 14.24
N ALA A 44 -8.39 1.34 14.54
CA ALA A 44 -9.70 0.69 14.68
C ALA A 44 -10.14 0.04 13.37
N LYS A 45 -9.95 0.73 12.25
CA LYS A 45 -10.34 0.23 10.93
C LYS A 45 -9.47 -0.92 10.44
N THR A 46 -8.20 -0.91 10.78
CA THR A 46 -7.23 -1.93 10.33
C THR A 46 -6.97 -3.03 11.35
N GLN A 47 -7.69 -3.03 12.47
CA GLN A 47 -7.51 -4.00 13.56
C GLN A 47 -7.65 -5.46 13.11
N LYS A 48 -8.51 -5.71 12.11
CA LYS A 48 -8.75 -7.05 11.57
C LYS A 48 -7.71 -7.48 10.54
N MET A 49 -6.82 -6.58 10.14
CA MET A 49 -5.79 -6.88 9.15
C MET A 49 -4.52 -7.39 9.82
N GLU A 50 -3.65 -8.01 9.02
CA GLU A 50 -2.36 -8.50 9.51
C GLU A 50 -1.54 -7.34 10.07
N ALA A 51 -1.06 -7.48 11.31
CA ALA A 51 -0.31 -6.42 11.98
C ALA A 51 1.03 -6.18 11.27
N GLY A 52 1.36 -4.89 11.06
CA GLY A 52 2.59 -4.51 10.36
C GLY A 52 2.50 -4.51 8.84
N MET A 53 1.36 -4.93 8.27
CA MET A 53 1.15 -4.87 6.82
C MET A 53 1.06 -3.42 6.36
N PRO A 54 1.91 -2.94 5.43
CA PRO A 54 1.81 -1.56 4.95
C PRO A 54 0.52 -1.36 4.17
N ILE A 55 -0.26 -0.37 4.58
CA ILE A 55 -1.54 -0.06 3.94
C ILE A 55 -1.45 1.34 3.37
N PRO A 56 -1.60 1.51 2.05
CA PRO A 56 -1.69 2.83 1.46
C PRO A 56 -2.98 3.52 1.91
N VAL A 57 -2.85 4.75 2.36
CA VAL A 57 -3.96 5.57 2.84
C VAL A 57 -3.99 6.86 2.05
N VAL A 58 -5.16 7.24 1.55
CA VAL A 58 -5.37 8.54 0.93
C VAL A 58 -6.25 9.35 1.87
N ILE A 59 -5.71 10.43 2.41
CA ILE A 59 -6.39 11.31 3.35
C ILE A 59 -6.80 12.57 2.62
N THR A 60 -8.09 12.88 2.64
CA THR A 60 -8.63 14.11 2.07
C THR A 60 -8.82 15.10 3.21
N VAL A 61 -8.12 16.23 3.15
CA VAL A 61 -8.18 17.30 4.15
C VAL A 61 -9.06 18.43 3.63
N SER A 62 -10.03 18.84 4.43
CA SER A 62 -10.94 19.96 4.10
C SER A 62 -10.42 21.26 4.71
N GLN A 63 -10.94 22.39 4.22
CA GLN A 63 -10.52 23.71 4.70
C GLN A 63 -10.84 23.96 6.18
N ASP A 64 -11.85 23.28 6.71
CA ASP A 64 -12.22 23.34 8.12
C ASP A 64 -11.37 22.43 9.03
N ARG A 65 -10.28 21.87 8.49
CA ARG A 65 -9.37 20.94 9.14
C ARG A 65 -9.97 19.57 9.46
N SER A 66 -11.18 19.30 8.99
CA SER A 66 -11.74 17.95 9.04
C SER A 66 -11.07 17.10 7.97
N PHE A 67 -11.04 15.79 8.20
CA PHE A 67 -10.42 14.86 7.27
C PHE A 67 -11.29 13.63 7.06
N THR A 68 -11.16 13.04 5.90
CA THR A 68 -11.67 11.70 5.60
C THR A 68 -10.53 10.90 5.01
N PHE A 69 -10.53 9.60 5.20
CA PHE A 69 -9.49 8.75 4.64
C PHE A 69 -10.07 7.46 4.07
N ILE A 70 -9.42 6.96 3.05
CA ILE A 70 -9.70 5.65 2.48
C ILE A 70 -8.43 4.81 2.53
N THR A 71 -8.60 3.53 2.85
CA THR A 71 -7.51 2.56 2.84
C THR A 71 -7.58 1.76 1.56
N LYS A 72 -6.43 1.46 0.98
CA LYS A 72 -6.30 0.63 -0.21
C LYS A 72 -5.65 -0.70 0.15
N THR A 73 -5.61 -1.62 -0.81
CA THR A 73 -4.90 -2.88 -0.62
C THR A 73 -3.40 -2.64 -0.49
N PRO A 74 -2.65 -3.52 0.21
CA PRO A 74 -1.20 -3.37 0.33
C PRO A 74 -0.50 -3.28 -1.02
N PRO A 75 0.69 -2.64 -1.10
CA PRO A 75 1.41 -2.52 -2.36
C PRO A 75 1.83 -3.88 -2.91
N ASN A 76 1.95 -3.98 -4.23
CA ASN A 76 2.39 -5.21 -4.90
C ASN A 76 3.71 -5.72 -4.36
N THR A 77 4.61 -4.80 -4.02
CA THR A 77 5.93 -5.14 -3.47
C THR A 77 5.84 -5.95 -2.18
N TYR A 78 4.89 -5.63 -1.31
CA TYR A 78 4.67 -6.37 -0.07
C TYR A 78 4.26 -7.82 -0.36
N PHE A 79 3.29 -8.02 -1.24
CA PHE A 79 2.83 -9.36 -1.61
C PHE A 79 3.93 -10.17 -2.29
N LEU A 80 4.69 -9.53 -3.17
CA LEU A 80 5.78 -10.18 -3.90
C LEU A 80 6.91 -10.60 -2.96
N LYS A 81 7.29 -9.76 -2.01
CA LYS A 81 8.28 -10.11 -0.98
C LYS A 81 7.82 -11.29 -0.14
N LYS A 82 6.56 -11.29 0.27
CA LYS A 82 5.97 -12.36 1.06
C LYS A 82 5.94 -13.67 0.28
N ALA A 83 5.54 -13.63 -0.99
CA ALA A 83 5.47 -14.81 -1.86
C ALA A 83 6.86 -15.39 -2.15
N ALA A 84 7.85 -14.53 -2.37
CA ALA A 84 9.22 -14.95 -2.62
C ALA A 84 10.03 -15.30 -1.36
N GLY A 85 9.50 -14.92 -0.18
CA GLY A 85 10.18 -15.17 1.10
C GLY A 85 11.42 -14.32 1.33
N ILE A 86 11.46 -13.11 0.75
CA ILE A 86 12.58 -12.16 0.87
C ILE A 86 12.17 -10.92 1.65
N GLU A 87 13.14 -10.29 2.31
CA GLU A 87 12.89 -9.06 3.08
C GLU A 87 12.97 -7.81 2.22
N SER A 88 13.82 -7.80 1.20
CA SER A 88 14.00 -6.65 0.32
C SER A 88 14.28 -7.09 -1.12
N GLY A 89 14.00 -6.20 -2.06
CA GLY A 89 14.30 -6.44 -3.47
C GLY A 89 15.79 -6.34 -3.79
N ALA A 90 16.14 -6.57 -5.05
CA ALA A 90 17.53 -6.51 -5.51
C ALA A 90 18.08 -5.08 -5.44
N LYS A 91 19.33 -4.95 -5.04
CA LYS A 91 20.03 -3.66 -5.06
C LYS A 91 20.35 -3.22 -6.49
N THR A 92 20.71 -4.17 -7.35
CA THR A 92 21.02 -3.95 -8.77
C THR A 92 20.04 -4.73 -9.62
N VAL A 93 18.88 -4.12 -9.87
CA VAL A 93 17.82 -4.71 -10.69
C VAL A 93 18.28 -4.87 -12.14
N GLY A 94 17.95 -6.01 -12.73
CA GLY A 94 18.35 -6.34 -14.10
C GLY A 94 19.62 -7.19 -14.18
N THR A 95 20.49 -7.13 -13.18
CA THR A 95 21.72 -7.92 -13.12
C THR A 95 21.67 -8.99 -12.02
N GLN A 96 20.85 -8.78 -10.99
CA GLN A 96 20.75 -9.69 -9.86
C GLN A 96 19.30 -10.13 -9.66
N ILE A 97 19.09 -11.43 -9.54
CA ILE A 97 17.79 -12.01 -9.21
C ILE A 97 17.85 -12.50 -7.75
N VAL A 98 17.00 -11.96 -6.89
CA VAL A 98 17.01 -12.26 -5.47
C VAL A 98 15.94 -13.26 -5.04
N GLY A 99 15.00 -13.59 -5.92
CA GLY A 99 13.94 -14.56 -5.62
C GLY A 99 13.14 -14.92 -6.86
N LYS A 100 12.24 -15.88 -6.68
CA LYS A 100 11.36 -16.35 -7.74
C LYS A 100 9.93 -16.39 -7.23
N VAL A 101 8.97 -16.09 -8.09
CA VAL A 101 7.55 -16.23 -7.83
C VAL A 101 6.90 -17.04 -8.94
N THR A 102 5.89 -17.85 -8.59
CA THR A 102 5.16 -18.64 -9.57
C THR A 102 3.98 -17.84 -10.14
N LYS A 103 3.53 -18.22 -11.32
CA LYS A 103 2.33 -17.62 -11.91
C LYS A 103 1.10 -17.76 -11.01
N LYS A 104 0.98 -18.87 -10.26
CA LYS A 104 -0.12 -19.06 -9.32
C LYS A 104 -0.09 -18.01 -8.20
N GLN A 105 1.09 -17.73 -7.66
CA GLN A 105 1.26 -16.69 -6.65
C GLN A 105 0.90 -15.31 -7.20
N VAL A 106 1.31 -15.02 -8.43
CA VAL A 106 0.97 -13.78 -9.13
C VAL A 106 -0.54 -13.66 -9.31
N GLU A 107 -1.20 -14.75 -9.70
CA GLU A 107 -2.66 -14.77 -9.86
C GLU A 107 -3.39 -14.50 -8.56
N GLU A 108 -2.96 -15.09 -7.45
CA GLU A 108 -3.53 -14.85 -6.13
C GLU A 108 -3.39 -13.38 -5.72
N ILE A 109 -2.21 -12.80 -5.95
CA ILE A 109 -1.96 -11.39 -5.69
C ILE A 109 -2.87 -10.52 -6.55
N ALA A 110 -3.01 -10.87 -7.84
CA ALA A 110 -3.88 -10.16 -8.77
C ALA A 110 -5.33 -10.16 -8.29
N LYS A 111 -5.84 -11.29 -7.83
CA LYS A 111 -7.19 -11.39 -7.29
C LYS A 111 -7.42 -10.48 -6.08
N GLN A 112 -6.43 -10.41 -5.18
CA GLN A 112 -6.50 -9.54 -4.02
C GLN A 112 -6.43 -8.07 -4.37
N LYS A 113 -5.72 -7.73 -5.45
CA LYS A 113 -5.52 -6.35 -5.90
C LYS A 113 -6.58 -5.84 -6.86
N MET A 114 -7.41 -6.72 -7.42
CA MET A 114 -8.42 -6.33 -8.43
C MET A 114 -9.29 -5.12 -8.02
N PRO A 115 -9.75 -4.99 -6.76
CA PRO A 115 -10.54 -3.82 -6.37
C PRO A 115 -9.83 -2.47 -6.55
N ASP A 116 -8.50 -2.45 -6.49
CA ASP A 116 -7.71 -1.23 -6.60
C ASP A 116 -7.12 -1.02 -8.00
N LEU A 117 -7.19 -2.04 -8.86
CA LEU A 117 -6.60 -1.97 -10.19
C LEU A 117 -7.59 -1.47 -11.24
N ASN A 118 -7.06 -0.76 -12.22
CA ASN A 118 -7.82 -0.24 -13.35
C ASN A 118 -7.77 -1.22 -14.54
N CYS A 119 -8.12 -2.48 -14.29
CA CYS A 119 -8.13 -3.51 -15.32
C CYS A 119 -9.36 -4.38 -15.20
N ASP A 120 -9.83 -4.91 -16.32
CA ASP A 120 -11.05 -5.69 -16.40
C ASP A 120 -10.82 -7.19 -16.27
N SER A 121 -9.59 -7.65 -16.49
CA SER A 121 -9.25 -9.08 -16.47
C SER A 121 -8.12 -9.39 -15.51
N ILE A 122 -8.12 -10.62 -15.00
CA ILE A 122 -7.05 -11.12 -14.13
C ILE A 122 -5.72 -11.17 -14.90
N GLU A 123 -5.74 -11.48 -16.18
CA GLU A 123 -4.54 -11.51 -17.02
C GLU A 123 -3.85 -10.15 -17.08
N SER A 124 -4.62 -9.08 -17.25
CA SER A 124 -4.08 -7.71 -17.22
C SER A 124 -3.49 -7.36 -15.86
N ALA A 125 -4.17 -7.77 -14.78
CA ALA A 125 -3.68 -7.57 -13.41
C ALA A 125 -2.36 -8.33 -13.19
N MET A 126 -2.29 -9.57 -13.64
CA MET A 126 -1.08 -10.39 -13.56
C MET A 126 0.09 -9.73 -14.31
N ALA A 127 -0.16 -9.15 -15.49
CA ALA A 127 0.87 -8.46 -16.26
C ALA A 127 1.47 -7.28 -15.49
N GLN A 128 0.64 -6.51 -14.79
CA GLN A 128 1.09 -5.40 -13.96
C GLN A 128 1.96 -5.89 -12.80
N ILE A 129 1.55 -6.97 -12.15
CA ILE A 129 2.30 -7.54 -11.02
C ILE A 129 3.62 -8.15 -11.48
N ILE A 130 3.64 -8.81 -12.64
CA ILE A 130 4.86 -9.35 -13.24
C ILE A 130 5.87 -8.22 -13.52
N GLY A 131 5.39 -7.07 -14.04
CA GLY A 131 6.22 -5.90 -14.24
C GLY A 131 6.83 -5.39 -12.93
N SER A 132 6.04 -5.34 -11.86
CA SER A 132 6.51 -4.97 -10.52
C SER A 132 7.56 -5.96 -9.99
N ALA A 133 7.33 -7.26 -10.19
CA ALA A 133 8.26 -8.31 -9.77
C ALA A 133 9.62 -8.14 -10.48
N ARG A 134 9.61 -7.89 -11.78
CA ARG A 134 10.85 -7.66 -12.54
C ARG A 134 11.59 -6.43 -12.02
N SER A 135 10.88 -5.37 -11.67
CA SER A 135 11.49 -4.15 -11.12
C SER A 135 12.11 -4.37 -9.75
N MET A 136 11.72 -5.42 -9.05
CA MET A 136 12.28 -5.79 -7.74
C MET A 136 13.42 -6.81 -7.85
N GLY A 137 13.71 -7.31 -9.03
CA GLY A 137 14.71 -8.35 -9.24
C GLY A 137 14.17 -9.75 -8.97
N LEU A 138 12.86 -9.95 -9.10
CA LEU A 138 12.22 -11.26 -8.98
C LEU A 138 12.00 -11.88 -10.36
N GLN A 139 12.18 -13.19 -10.46
CA GLN A 139 11.89 -13.95 -11.67
C GLN A 139 10.54 -14.62 -11.55
N VAL A 140 9.70 -14.46 -12.56
CA VAL A 140 8.40 -15.14 -12.62
C VAL A 140 8.58 -16.47 -13.36
N VAL A 141 8.22 -17.56 -12.71
CA VAL A 141 8.32 -18.93 -13.25
C VAL A 141 6.94 -19.57 -13.33
N GLU A 142 6.80 -20.57 -14.17
CA GLU A 142 5.52 -21.27 -14.33
C GLU A 142 5.20 -22.22 -13.18
#